data_6c2ec8b1fd4d45bb0f5395dda8b91a5a
#
_entry.id   6c2ec8b1fd4d45bb0f5395dda8b91a5a
#
_cell.length_a   1.000
_cell.length_b   1.000
_cell.length_c   1.000
_cell.angle_alpha   90.00
_cell.angle_beta   90.00
_cell.angle_gamma   90.00
#
_symmetry.space_group_name_H-M   'P 1'
#
loop_
_entity.id
_entity.type
_entity.pdbx_description
1 polymer ?
#
loop_
_entity_poly.entity_id
_entity_poly.type
_entity_poly.pdbx_seq_one_letter_code
_entity_poly.pdbx_strand_id
1 'polypeptide(L)'
;MKLLYGLDATTSRGDDGIARYNGPSATSHCNASSGVSRICSSVHVYNEVLRRRPDLLEVLYRPFFWDRHGEERQGELPYFELAPCFDLDGVPRFFYIGWYIRDAQRHADVPRLTPQQEEAMALIESIANDPAVHVAMDFRAGDIQLLNNARILHAREAYQDPQALEERRHLLRLWLP
;
A
#
# COMPACT_ATOMS: atom_id res chain seq x y z
N MET A 1 8.04 5.54 -5.07
CA MET A 1 7.16 5.58 -3.88
C MET A 1 6.88 4.14 -3.47
N LYS A 2 7.27 3.73 -2.28
CA LYS A 2 6.78 2.47 -1.73
C LYS A 2 5.40 2.73 -1.18
N LEU A 3 4.36 2.23 -1.83
CA LEU A 3 3.03 2.14 -1.23
C LEU A 3 3.12 1.03 -0.19
N LEU A 4 3.09 1.40 1.07
CA LEU A 4 3.29 0.48 2.17
C LEU A 4 1.95 -0.07 2.66
N TYR A 5 1.67 -1.32 2.33
CA TYR A 5 1.03 -2.21 3.27
C TYR A 5 2.16 -2.85 4.09
N GLY A 6 2.55 -2.21 5.18
CA GLY A 6 3.45 -2.79 6.15
C GLY A 6 2.62 -3.43 7.25
N LEU A 7 2.54 -4.74 7.27
CA LEU A 7 2.34 -5.48 8.50
C LEU A 7 3.67 -5.38 9.28
N ASP A 8 3.82 -4.37 10.12
CA ASP A 8 4.84 -4.41 11.14
C ASP A 8 4.36 -5.36 12.25
N ALA A 9 5.09 -6.46 12.35
CA ALA A 9 4.81 -7.59 13.20
C ALA A 9 5.11 -7.27 14.66
N THR A 10 4.12 -6.75 15.38
CA THR A 10 4.03 -6.93 16.85
C THR A 10 2.59 -7.06 17.33
N THR A 11 1.68 -7.45 16.45
CA THR A 11 0.33 -7.82 16.86
C THR A 11 0.20 -9.33 16.83
N SER A 12 0.20 -9.99 17.99
CA SER A 12 -0.29 -11.36 18.09
C SER A 12 -1.79 -11.36 17.84
N ARG A 13 -2.25 -12.16 16.88
CA ARG A 13 -3.68 -12.42 16.70
C ARG A 13 -4.14 -13.33 17.84
N GLY A 14 -5.03 -12.87 18.69
CA GLY A 14 -5.76 -13.73 19.61
C GLY A 14 -6.72 -14.65 18.84
N ASP A 15 -7.13 -15.76 19.45
CA ASP A 15 -8.08 -16.74 18.89
C ASP A 15 -9.46 -16.14 18.53
N ASP A 16 -9.73 -14.92 18.97
CA ASP A 16 -10.93 -14.12 18.68
C ASP A 16 -10.79 -13.22 17.42
N GLY A 17 -9.67 -13.29 16.72
CA GLY A 17 -9.39 -12.47 15.52
C GLY A 17 -9.13 -11.00 15.79
N ILE A 18 -9.11 -10.57 17.05
CA ILE A 18 -8.85 -9.19 17.45
C ILE A 18 -7.35 -8.99 17.65
N ALA A 19 -6.78 -8.02 16.93
CA ALA A 19 -5.40 -7.62 17.15
C ALA A 19 -5.28 -6.89 18.49
N ARG A 20 -4.50 -7.44 19.42
CA ARG A 20 -4.24 -6.84 20.73
C ARG A 20 -2.82 -6.29 20.78
N TYR A 21 -2.70 -5.07 21.24
CA TYR A 21 -1.41 -4.46 21.52
C TYR A 21 -0.87 -4.94 22.86
N ASN A 22 0.28 -5.60 22.83
CA ASN A 22 0.97 -6.12 24.00
C ASN A 22 2.24 -5.33 24.39
N GLY A 23 2.34 -4.06 23.98
CA GLY A 23 3.46 -3.19 24.32
C GLY A 23 3.26 -2.36 25.58
N PRO A 24 4.34 -1.79 26.15
CA PRO A 24 4.24 -0.88 27.28
C PRO A 24 3.36 0.33 26.94
N SER A 25 2.66 0.85 27.92
CA SER A 25 1.77 2.02 27.84
C SER A 25 2.36 3.11 26.94
N ALA A 26 1.70 3.39 25.83
CA ALA A 26 2.19 4.28 24.80
C ALA A 26 2.17 5.74 25.27
N THR A 27 3.25 6.20 25.82
CA THR A 27 3.66 7.58 25.62
C THR A 27 4.29 7.63 24.24
N SER A 28 3.49 7.98 23.26
CA SER A 28 3.94 8.06 21.88
C SER A 28 4.92 9.23 21.72
N HIS A 29 6.20 8.91 21.76
CA HIS A 29 7.24 9.86 21.34
C HIS A 29 7.45 9.66 19.85
N CYS A 30 6.90 10.55 19.03
CA CYS A 30 7.21 10.62 17.61
C CYS A 30 8.52 11.38 17.41
N ASN A 31 9.63 10.68 17.48
CA ASN A 31 10.96 11.26 17.25
C ASN A 31 11.60 10.80 15.91
N ALA A 32 10.82 10.28 14.98
CA ALA A 32 11.37 10.02 13.66
C ALA A 32 11.61 11.35 12.94
N SER A 33 12.83 11.58 12.51
CA SER A 33 13.26 12.82 11.85
C SER A 33 12.75 12.97 10.41
N SER A 34 11.94 12.02 9.91
CA SER A 34 11.34 12.05 8.58
C SER A 34 10.25 10.94 8.48
N GLY A 35 9.48 10.95 7.41
CA GLY A 35 8.48 9.90 7.18
C GLY A 35 7.07 10.43 6.98
N VAL A 36 6.98 11.42 6.09
CA VAL A 36 5.71 12.02 5.65
C VAL A 36 4.77 10.93 5.15
N SER A 37 3.54 10.93 5.63
CA SER A 37 2.44 10.14 5.07
C SER A 37 1.84 10.90 3.90
N ARG A 38 1.66 10.22 2.78
CA ARG A 38 0.98 10.78 1.60
C ARG A 38 -0.27 9.99 1.32
N ILE A 39 -1.34 10.68 1.00
CA ILE A 39 -2.59 10.09 0.59
C ILE A 39 -3.10 10.76 -0.67
N CYS A 40 -3.72 9.99 -1.57
CA CYS A 40 -4.41 10.52 -2.73
C CYS A 40 -5.68 9.72 -3.03
N SER A 41 -6.63 10.36 -3.72
CA SER A 41 -7.85 9.69 -4.14
C SER A 41 -7.56 8.68 -5.25
N SER A 42 -7.93 7.41 -5.05
CA SER A 42 -7.83 6.39 -6.10
C SER A 42 -8.76 6.69 -7.28
N VAL A 43 -9.91 7.33 -7.01
CA VAL A 43 -10.84 7.77 -8.07
C VAL A 43 -10.21 8.87 -8.93
N HIS A 44 -9.48 9.81 -8.30
CA HIS A 44 -8.76 10.82 -9.06
C HIS A 44 -7.69 10.19 -9.95
N VAL A 45 -6.91 9.26 -9.42
CA VAL A 45 -5.89 8.54 -10.19
C VAL A 45 -6.54 7.79 -11.36
N TYR A 46 -7.66 7.10 -11.12
CA TYR A 46 -8.42 6.42 -12.16
C TYR A 46 -8.82 7.39 -13.30
N ASN A 47 -9.43 8.51 -12.95
CA ASN A 47 -9.88 9.50 -13.94
C ASN A 47 -8.71 10.10 -14.72
N GLU A 48 -7.57 10.33 -14.08
CA GLU A 48 -6.38 10.83 -14.75
C GLU A 48 -5.76 9.80 -15.70
N VAL A 49 -5.72 8.51 -15.32
CA VAL A 49 -5.31 7.43 -16.23
C VAL A 49 -6.28 7.34 -17.42
N LEU A 50 -7.58 7.33 -17.17
CA LEU A 50 -8.60 7.29 -18.22
C LEU A 50 -8.47 8.47 -19.19
N ARG A 51 -8.20 9.67 -18.68
CA ARG A 51 -8.07 10.88 -19.49
C ARG A 51 -6.79 10.89 -20.32
N ARG A 52 -5.66 10.46 -19.75
CA ARG A 52 -4.34 10.54 -20.39
C ARG A 52 -4.06 9.36 -21.30
N ARG A 53 -4.39 8.16 -20.83
CA ARG A 53 -4.03 6.89 -21.47
C ARG A 53 -5.10 5.83 -21.21
N PRO A 54 -6.28 5.93 -21.88
CA PRO A 54 -7.37 4.96 -21.74
C PRO A 54 -6.92 3.52 -22.11
N ASP A 55 -5.98 3.38 -23.04
CA ASP A 55 -5.38 2.10 -23.40
C ASP A 55 -4.65 1.43 -22.24
N LEU A 56 -3.98 2.19 -21.39
CA LEU A 56 -3.32 1.67 -20.19
C LEU A 56 -4.32 1.34 -19.09
N LEU A 57 -5.46 2.03 -19.03
CA LEU A 57 -6.53 1.68 -18.10
C LEU A 57 -7.06 0.27 -18.39
N GLU A 58 -7.25 -0.09 -19.66
CA GLU A 58 -7.65 -1.44 -20.04
C GLU A 58 -6.63 -2.50 -19.59
N VAL A 59 -5.33 -2.17 -19.61
CA VAL A 59 -4.27 -3.05 -19.11
C VAL A 59 -4.42 -3.27 -17.61
N LEU A 60 -4.80 -2.24 -16.84
CA LEU A 60 -4.98 -2.33 -15.39
C LEU A 60 -6.19 -3.17 -14.96
N TYR A 61 -7.17 -3.40 -15.85
CA TYR A 61 -8.26 -4.35 -15.63
C TYR A 61 -7.88 -5.80 -15.91
N ARG A 62 -6.65 -6.04 -16.40
CA ARG A 62 -6.13 -7.40 -16.59
C ARG A 62 -5.35 -7.83 -15.36
N PRO A 63 -5.26 -9.14 -15.08
CA PRO A 63 -4.51 -9.64 -13.94
C PRO A 63 -3.02 -9.31 -13.98
N PHE A 64 -2.48 -8.99 -12.81
CA PHE A 64 -1.05 -8.90 -12.53
C PHE A 64 -0.72 -9.93 -11.46
N PHE A 65 0.54 -10.32 -11.37
CA PHE A 65 1.03 -11.21 -10.33
C PHE A 65 1.59 -10.39 -9.16
N TRP A 66 1.27 -10.82 -7.95
CA TRP A 66 1.60 -10.13 -6.70
C TRP A 66 2.34 -11.09 -5.78
N ASP A 67 3.47 -10.69 -5.26
CA ASP A 67 4.24 -11.47 -4.28
C ASP A 67 3.51 -11.49 -2.93
N ARG A 68 3.47 -12.64 -2.26
CA ARG A 68 2.87 -12.76 -0.94
C ARG A 68 3.84 -12.45 0.19
N HIS A 69 5.11 -12.29 -0.10
CA HIS A 69 6.16 -11.97 0.88
C HIS A 69 6.23 -12.90 2.10
N GLY A 70 5.94 -14.17 1.93
CA GLY A 70 5.95 -15.16 3.00
C GLY A 70 4.66 -15.19 3.83
N GLU A 71 3.60 -14.52 3.37
CA GLU A 71 2.26 -14.54 4.00
C GLU A 71 1.35 -15.64 3.42
N GLU A 72 1.87 -16.49 2.54
CA GLU A 72 1.14 -17.62 1.99
C GLU A 72 0.79 -18.65 3.05
N ARG A 73 -0.41 -19.22 2.94
CA ARG A 73 -0.83 -20.37 3.75
C ARG A 73 -0.21 -21.65 3.20
N GLN A 74 -0.17 -22.69 4.03
CA GLN A 74 0.32 -23.99 3.61
C GLN A 74 -0.43 -24.48 2.35
N GLY A 75 0.32 -24.72 1.27
CA GLY A 75 -0.22 -25.20 -0.01
C GLY A 75 -0.62 -24.07 -0.98
N GLU A 76 -0.51 -22.82 -0.62
CA GLU A 76 -0.66 -21.70 -1.54
C GLU A 76 0.66 -21.39 -2.27
N LEU A 77 0.55 -20.81 -3.45
CA LEU A 77 1.71 -20.29 -4.17
C LEU A 77 2.25 -19.03 -3.46
N PRO A 78 3.57 -18.73 -3.54
CA PRO A 78 4.17 -17.54 -2.94
C PRO A 78 3.76 -16.23 -3.65
N TYR A 79 2.86 -16.32 -4.61
CA TYR A 79 2.28 -15.20 -5.33
C TYR A 79 0.80 -15.46 -5.62
N PHE A 80 0.07 -14.43 -5.98
CA PHE A 80 -1.34 -14.53 -6.41
C PHE A 80 -1.59 -13.61 -7.61
N GLU A 81 -2.70 -13.81 -8.27
CA GLU A 81 -3.12 -13.08 -9.45
C GLU A 81 -4.31 -12.19 -9.13
N LEU A 82 -4.22 -10.90 -9.44
CA LEU A 82 -5.28 -9.93 -9.24
C LEU A 82 -5.12 -8.74 -10.19
N ALA A 83 -6.23 -8.25 -10.74
CA ALA A 83 -6.23 -7.01 -11.50
C ALA A 83 -6.04 -5.80 -10.58
N PRO A 84 -5.12 -4.86 -10.88
CA PRO A 84 -4.98 -3.62 -10.11
C PRO A 84 -6.24 -2.77 -10.09
N CYS A 85 -7.04 -2.82 -11.14
CA CYS A 85 -8.32 -2.13 -11.24
C CYS A 85 -9.44 -3.15 -11.49
N PHE A 86 -10.54 -3.00 -10.77
CA PHE A 86 -11.72 -3.85 -10.91
C PHE A 86 -12.98 -3.10 -10.49
N ASP A 87 -14.13 -3.54 -10.99
CA ASP A 87 -15.41 -2.95 -10.61
C ASP A 87 -16.03 -3.75 -9.44
N LEU A 88 -16.48 -3.01 -8.45
CA LEU A 88 -17.28 -3.54 -7.37
C LEU A 88 -18.56 -2.70 -7.25
N ASP A 89 -19.72 -3.34 -7.45
CA ASP A 89 -21.03 -2.69 -7.45
C ASP A 89 -21.11 -1.51 -8.43
N GLY A 90 -20.50 -1.65 -9.61
CA GLY A 90 -20.46 -0.61 -10.64
C GLY A 90 -19.56 0.59 -10.32
N VAL A 91 -18.71 0.46 -9.31
CA VAL A 91 -17.75 1.49 -8.93
C VAL A 91 -16.33 0.98 -9.11
N PRO A 92 -15.49 1.69 -9.89
CA PRO A 92 -14.09 1.33 -10.04
C PRO A 92 -13.35 1.34 -8.69
N ARG A 93 -12.55 0.32 -8.48
CA ARG A 93 -11.70 0.14 -7.30
C ARG A 93 -10.26 -0.04 -7.75
N PHE A 94 -9.35 0.47 -6.96
CA PHE A 94 -7.93 0.19 -7.09
C PHE A 94 -7.45 -0.63 -5.90
N PHE A 95 -6.73 -1.72 -6.21
CA PHE A 95 -5.83 -2.36 -5.28
C PHE A 95 -4.44 -2.26 -5.91
N TYR A 96 -3.55 -1.46 -5.32
CA TYR A 96 -2.26 -1.20 -5.93
C TYR A 96 -1.13 -1.11 -4.90
N ILE A 97 -0.20 -2.04 -5.01
CA ILE A 97 1.04 -2.09 -4.25
C ILE A 97 2.16 -2.43 -5.24
N GLY A 98 2.69 -1.41 -5.92
CA GLY A 98 3.58 -1.59 -7.07
C GLY A 98 4.82 -2.45 -6.78
N TRP A 99 5.35 -2.42 -5.55
CA TRP A 99 6.51 -3.25 -5.22
C TRP A 99 6.15 -4.75 -5.06
N TYR A 100 4.92 -5.11 -4.66
CA TYR A 100 4.46 -6.52 -4.67
C TYR A 100 4.46 -7.09 -6.07
N ILE A 101 4.03 -6.29 -7.06
CA ILE A 101 4.03 -6.69 -8.46
C ILE A 101 5.47 -6.88 -8.97
N ARG A 102 6.37 -5.95 -8.64
CA ARG A 102 7.78 -6.02 -9.06
C ARG A 102 8.50 -7.18 -8.40
N ASP A 103 8.26 -7.42 -7.12
CA ASP A 103 8.90 -8.50 -6.39
C ASP A 103 8.38 -9.89 -6.83
N ALA A 104 7.14 -10.00 -7.33
CA ALA A 104 6.63 -11.22 -7.95
C ALA A 104 7.48 -11.70 -9.13
N GLN A 105 8.21 -10.77 -9.80
CA GLN A 105 9.09 -11.13 -10.91
C GLN A 105 10.32 -11.96 -10.51
N ARG A 106 10.57 -12.16 -9.21
CA ARG A 106 11.60 -13.09 -8.71
C ARG A 106 11.23 -14.56 -8.90
N HIS A 107 9.94 -14.87 -9.02
CA HIS A 107 9.45 -16.24 -9.22
C HIS A 107 9.58 -16.64 -10.69
N ALA A 108 10.16 -17.82 -10.94
CA ALA A 108 10.43 -18.30 -12.30
C ALA A 108 9.14 -18.57 -13.11
N ASP A 109 8.08 -18.98 -12.41
CA ASP A 109 6.79 -19.34 -13.01
C ASP A 109 5.90 -18.10 -13.26
N VAL A 110 6.29 -16.92 -12.77
CA VAL A 110 5.55 -15.69 -13.00
C VAL A 110 5.93 -15.11 -14.36
N PRO A 111 4.96 -14.86 -15.26
CA PRO A 111 5.20 -14.18 -16.52
C PRO A 111 5.83 -12.81 -16.29
N ARG A 112 6.76 -12.44 -17.17
CA ARG A 112 7.39 -11.12 -17.10
C ARG A 112 6.38 -10.02 -17.41
N LEU A 113 6.52 -8.90 -16.72
CA LEU A 113 5.72 -7.72 -17.00
C LEU A 113 5.92 -7.30 -18.46
N THR A 114 4.81 -7.04 -19.12
CA THR A 114 4.85 -6.46 -20.47
C THR A 114 5.22 -4.98 -20.40
N PRO A 115 5.78 -4.39 -21.46
CA PRO A 115 6.06 -2.95 -21.49
C PRO A 115 4.84 -2.09 -21.17
N GLN A 116 3.64 -2.51 -21.61
CA GLN A 116 2.39 -1.80 -21.29
C GLN A 116 2.02 -1.88 -19.81
N GLN A 117 2.27 -3.02 -19.15
CA GLN A 117 2.06 -3.14 -17.71
C GLN A 117 3.03 -2.25 -16.93
N GLU A 118 4.30 -2.22 -17.32
CA GLU A 118 5.29 -1.32 -16.70
C GLU A 118 4.93 0.14 -16.90
N GLU A 119 4.49 0.53 -18.10
CA GLU A 119 4.05 1.89 -18.42
C GLU A 119 2.80 2.28 -17.60
N ALA A 120 1.83 1.37 -17.47
CA ALA A 120 0.63 1.59 -16.66
C ALA A 120 0.97 1.79 -15.17
N MET A 121 1.88 0.98 -14.63
CA MET A 121 2.37 1.14 -13.26
C MET A 121 3.09 2.47 -13.07
N ALA A 122 3.96 2.84 -14.00
CA ALA A 122 4.68 4.11 -13.97
C ALA A 122 3.73 5.31 -14.02
N LEU A 123 2.67 5.23 -14.82
CA LEU A 123 1.66 6.28 -14.92
C LEU A 123 0.89 6.46 -13.59
N ILE A 124 0.41 5.37 -12.98
CA ILE A 124 -0.24 5.43 -11.66
C ILE A 124 0.68 6.09 -10.64
N GLU A 125 1.93 5.65 -10.57
CA GLU A 125 2.90 6.15 -9.62
C GLU A 125 3.26 7.63 -9.86
N SER A 126 3.35 8.02 -11.12
CA SER A 126 3.57 9.42 -11.52
C SER A 126 2.43 10.32 -11.04
N ILE A 127 1.18 9.92 -11.28
CA ILE A 127 0.00 10.68 -10.86
C ILE A 127 -0.09 10.74 -9.32
N ALA A 128 0.03 9.60 -8.65
CA ALA A 128 -0.09 9.53 -7.20
C ALA A 128 1.03 10.28 -6.46
N ASN A 129 2.20 10.44 -7.09
CA ASN A 129 3.33 11.18 -6.54
C ASN A 129 3.35 12.67 -6.90
N ASP A 130 2.43 13.11 -7.74
CA ASP A 130 2.33 14.54 -8.07
C ASP A 130 1.92 15.33 -6.82
N PRO A 131 2.72 16.33 -6.39
CA PRO A 131 2.39 17.19 -5.23
C PRO A 131 1.04 17.92 -5.38
N ALA A 132 0.54 18.10 -6.59
CA ALA A 132 -0.77 18.70 -6.84
C ALA A 132 -1.92 17.72 -6.62
N VAL A 133 -1.63 16.41 -6.52
CA VAL A 133 -2.64 15.34 -6.42
C VAL A 133 -2.71 14.74 -5.02
N HIS A 134 -1.59 14.60 -4.33
CA HIS A 134 -1.57 14.01 -3.00
C HIS A 134 -1.57 15.06 -1.89
N VAL A 135 -2.08 14.67 -0.74
CA VAL A 135 -1.93 15.40 0.50
C VAL A 135 -0.78 14.76 1.28
N ALA A 136 0.19 15.57 1.67
CA ALA A 136 1.31 15.17 2.52
C ALA A 136 1.04 15.63 3.96
N MET A 137 1.32 14.76 4.93
CA MET A 137 1.12 15.08 6.34
C MET A 137 2.17 14.43 7.22
N ASP A 138 2.65 15.16 8.20
CA ASP A 138 3.50 14.67 9.26
C ASP A 138 2.64 14.25 10.45
N PHE A 139 2.80 13.01 10.88
CA PHE A 139 2.12 12.52 12.08
C PHE A 139 2.83 13.01 13.33
N ARG A 140 2.03 13.52 14.26
CA ARG A 140 2.46 13.86 15.61
C ARG A 140 1.89 12.84 16.60
N ALA A 141 2.50 12.75 17.76
CA ALA A 141 1.98 11.91 18.84
C ALA A 141 0.51 12.29 19.15
N GLY A 142 -0.38 11.28 19.15
CA GLY A 142 -1.81 11.45 19.34
C GLY A 142 -2.64 11.64 18.07
N ASP A 143 -2.01 11.82 16.91
CA ASP A 143 -2.76 11.90 15.64
C ASP A 143 -3.40 10.56 15.29
N ILE A 144 -4.63 10.63 14.79
CA ILE A 144 -5.38 9.47 14.28
C ILE A 144 -5.72 9.73 12.82
N GLN A 145 -5.32 8.80 11.93
CA GLN A 145 -5.72 8.84 10.53
C GLN A 145 -6.72 7.74 10.23
N LEU A 146 -7.91 8.11 9.77
CA LEU A 146 -8.94 7.19 9.28
C LEU A 146 -8.94 7.23 7.75
N LEU A 147 -8.75 6.07 7.12
CA LEU A 147 -8.71 5.94 5.66
C LEU A 147 -9.74 4.94 5.16
N ASN A 148 -10.48 5.32 4.13
CA ASN A 148 -11.24 4.37 3.35
C ASN A 148 -10.32 3.76 2.29
N ASN A 149 -9.75 2.59 2.57
CA ASN A 149 -8.79 1.90 1.70
C ASN A 149 -9.34 1.56 0.30
N ALA A 150 -10.66 1.49 0.15
CA ALA A 150 -11.27 1.24 -1.15
C ALA A 150 -11.24 2.48 -2.07
N ARG A 151 -10.92 3.66 -1.53
CA ARG A 151 -10.95 4.94 -2.25
C ARG A 151 -9.68 5.77 -2.11
N ILE A 152 -8.74 5.33 -1.29
CA ILE A 152 -7.52 6.08 -0.97
C ILE A 152 -6.31 5.21 -1.27
N LEU A 153 -5.39 5.74 -2.06
CA LEU A 153 -4.02 5.25 -2.15
C LEU A 153 -3.18 6.01 -1.13
N HIS A 154 -2.34 5.30 -0.41
CA HIS A 154 -1.48 5.90 0.60
C HIS A 154 -0.05 5.38 0.52
N ALA A 155 0.87 6.22 0.92
CA ALA A 155 2.28 5.89 0.96
C ALA A 155 2.96 6.60 2.13
N ARG A 156 4.11 6.06 2.52
CA ARG A 156 5.01 6.72 3.45
C ARG A 156 6.36 6.93 2.79
N GLU A 157 6.97 8.09 3.03
CA GLU A 157 8.35 8.32 2.63
C GLU A 157 9.31 7.45 3.46
N ALA A 158 10.52 7.28 2.92
CA ALA A 158 11.59 6.67 3.69
C ALA A 158 11.81 7.47 4.98
N TYR A 159 12.01 6.76 6.08
CA TYR A 159 12.24 7.36 7.39
C TYR A 159 13.50 6.75 8.01
N GLN A 160 14.08 7.49 8.93
CA GLN A 160 15.20 7.02 9.73
C GLN A 160 14.73 6.90 11.18
N ASP A 161 14.78 5.68 11.70
CA ASP A 161 14.52 5.43 13.10
C ASP A 161 15.82 5.60 13.91
N PRO A 162 15.74 6.14 15.14
CA PRO A 162 16.81 6.07 16.10
C PRO A 162 17.26 4.62 16.35
N GLN A 163 18.52 4.44 16.76
CA GLN A 163 19.02 3.09 17.08
C GLN A 163 18.32 2.51 18.31
N ALA A 164 18.05 3.35 19.31
CA ALA A 164 17.35 2.96 20.52
C ALA A 164 15.90 2.59 20.22
N LEU A 165 15.47 1.40 20.62
CA LEU A 165 14.15 0.86 20.29
C LEU A 165 13.01 1.70 20.89
N GLU A 166 13.23 2.25 22.09
CA GLU A 166 12.29 3.12 22.81
C GLU A 166 12.07 4.49 22.16
N GLU A 167 13.00 4.91 21.31
CA GLU A 167 12.92 6.19 20.58
C GLU A 167 12.32 6.02 19.18
N ARG A 168 12.10 4.78 18.74
CA ARG A 168 11.55 4.51 17.40
C ARG A 168 10.09 4.94 17.32
N ARG A 169 9.71 5.36 16.13
CA ARG A 169 8.33 5.71 15.81
C ARG A 169 7.44 4.46 15.86
N HIS A 170 6.40 4.50 16.67
CA HIS A 170 5.36 3.48 16.72
C HIS A 170 4.08 4.00 16.05
N LEU A 171 3.58 3.28 15.05
CA LEU A 171 2.28 3.50 14.44
C LEU A 171 1.41 2.26 14.68
N LEU A 172 0.28 2.47 15.33
CA LEU A 172 -0.73 1.44 15.48
C LEU A 172 -1.62 1.44 14.25
N ARG A 173 -1.89 0.26 13.69
CA ARG A 173 -2.82 0.10 12.58
C ARG A 173 -3.94 -0.84 13.01
N LEU A 174 -5.17 -0.37 12.83
CA LEU A 174 -6.37 -1.15 13.04
C LEU A 174 -7.13 -1.25 11.71
N TRP A 175 -7.59 -2.44 11.41
CA TRP A 175 -8.53 -2.67 10.32
C TRP A 175 -9.93 -2.68 10.89
N LEU A 176 -10.76 -1.77 10.41
CA LEU A 176 -12.18 -1.72 10.76
C LEU A 176 -12.97 -2.44 9.68
N PRO A 177 -14.02 -3.21 10.04
CA PRO A 177 -14.90 -3.90 9.11
C PRO A 177 -15.70 -2.93 8.25
#